data_a4b0fa71f93df7dfc51429f8e1f8c218
#
_entry.id   a4b0fa71f93df7dfc51429f8e1f8c218
#
_cell.length_a   1.000
_cell.length_b   1.000
_cell.length_c   1.000
_cell.angle_alpha   90.00
_cell.angle_beta   90.00
_cell.angle_gamma   90.00
#
_symmetry.space_group_name_H-M   'P 1'
#
loop_
_entity.id
_entity.type
_entity.pdbx_description
1 polymer ?
#
loop_
_entity_poly.entity_id
_entity_poly.type
_entity_poly.pdbx_seq_one_letter_code
_entity_poly.pdbx_strand_id
1 'polypeptide(L)'
;MEERYKSLLPILLVGFVPSISVIFGIKIIENEFYSQIFFVICKLWILIIPTIWFFYVEKNIFSRELPSRNGLEMGTATGLIMSIIIILTWIVFEDSINQEKMINILNSKGLSDVNLYLMGMIYWIFINSLLEEYVFRWFITTKASVL
;
A
#
# COMPACT_ATOMS: atom_id res chain seq x y z
N MET A 1 -28.56 -4.72 11.88
CA MET A 1 -27.43 -5.61 12.23
C MET A 1 -26.76 -6.19 10.98
N GLU A 2 -27.51 -6.70 10.04
CA GLU A 2 -26.96 -7.35 8.82
C GLU A 2 -26.09 -6.44 7.94
N GLU A 3 -26.46 -5.18 7.78
CA GLU A 3 -25.67 -4.21 6.99
C GLU A 3 -24.32 -3.86 7.63
N ARG A 4 -24.25 -3.80 8.96
CA ARG A 4 -22.99 -3.55 9.68
C ARG A 4 -22.00 -4.70 9.51
N TYR A 5 -22.48 -5.96 9.52
CA TYR A 5 -21.60 -7.11 9.27
C TYR A 5 -21.09 -7.13 7.82
N LYS A 6 -21.94 -6.76 6.85
CA LYS A 6 -21.57 -6.66 5.43
C LYS A 6 -20.50 -5.58 5.18
N SER A 7 -20.40 -4.58 6.04
CA SER A 7 -19.36 -3.53 5.95
C SER A 7 -18.12 -3.87 6.76
N LEU A 8 -18.26 -4.44 7.95
CA LEU A 8 -17.14 -4.80 8.83
C LEU A 8 -16.26 -5.92 8.28
N LEU A 9 -16.87 -6.97 7.74
CA LEU A 9 -16.17 -8.15 7.24
C LEU A 9 -15.12 -7.80 6.16
N PRO A 10 -15.45 -7.06 5.08
CA PRO A 10 -14.47 -6.71 4.07
C PRO A 10 -13.37 -5.76 4.57
N ILE A 11 -13.68 -4.87 5.54
CA ILE A 11 -12.67 -4.01 6.16
C ILE A 11 -11.63 -4.87 6.90
N LEU A 12 -12.08 -5.86 7.67
CA LEU A 12 -11.18 -6.77 8.38
C LEU A 12 -10.37 -7.65 7.44
N LEU A 13 -11.01 -8.20 6.39
CA LEU A 13 -10.36 -9.08 5.40
C LEU A 13 -9.25 -8.37 4.60
N VAL A 14 -9.33 -7.05 4.45
CA VAL A 14 -8.41 -6.28 3.61
C VAL A 14 -7.49 -5.40 4.45
N GLY A 15 -8.01 -4.79 5.53
CA GLY A 15 -7.28 -3.78 6.30
C GLY A 15 -6.03 -4.32 7.02
N PHE A 16 -6.05 -5.57 7.49
CA PHE A 16 -4.92 -6.16 8.19
C PHE A 16 -3.85 -6.78 7.27
N VAL A 17 -4.17 -7.02 6.01
CA VAL A 17 -3.26 -7.72 5.09
C VAL A 17 -1.92 -7.01 4.89
N PRO A 18 -1.83 -5.67 4.77
CA PRO A 18 -0.54 -5.00 4.66
C PRO A 18 0.35 -5.24 5.89
N SER A 19 -0.21 -5.17 7.10
CA SER A 19 0.54 -5.43 8.33
C SER A 19 0.99 -6.89 8.42
N ILE A 20 0.13 -7.84 8.05
CA ILE A 20 0.45 -9.26 7.97
C ILE A 20 1.57 -9.48 6.95
N SER A 21 1.49 -8.87 5.78
CA SER A 21 2.51 -9.04 4.73
C SER A 21 3.89 -8.58 5.17
N VAL A 22 3.97 -7.49 5.93
CA VAL A 22 5.24 -6.97 6.46
C VAL A 22 5.79 -7.87 7.57
N ILE A 23 4.94 -8.25 8.55
CA ILE A 23 5.39 -9.07 9.68
C ILE A 23 5.85 -10.45 9.21
N PHE A 24 5.04 -11.15 8.43
CA PHE A 24 5.36 -12.50 7.97
C PHE A 24 6.45 -12.49 6.89
N GLY A 25 6.35 -11.58 5.90
CA GLY A 25 7.29 -11.52 4.80
C GLY A 25 8.70 -11.07 5.21
N ILE A 26 8.84 -10.19 6.21
CA ILE A 26 10.16 -9.67 6.59
C ILE A 26 10.74 -10.41 7.80
N LYS A 27 9.90 -10.73 8.82
CA LYS A 27 10.41 -11.24 10.10
C LYS A 27 10.33 -12.76 10.25
N ILE A 28 9.35 -13.43 9.63
CA ILE A 28 9.05 -14.85 9.87
C ILE A 28 9.58 -15.72 8.73
N ILE A 29 9.42 -15.29 7.48
CA ILE A 29 9.86 -16.07 6.32
C ILE A 29 11.32 -15.71 6.04
N GLU A 30 12.24 -16.61 6.43
CA GLU A 30 13.68 -16.43 6.22
C GLU A 30 14.08 -16.59 4.75
N ASN A 31 13.40 -17.48 4.03
CA ASN A 31 13.69 -17.74 2.63
C ASN A 31 13.14 -16.63 1.73
N GLU A 32 14.03 -15.99 0.99
CA GLU A 32 13.72 -14.85 0.13
C GLU A 32 12.66 -15.16 -0.93
N PHE A 33 12.73 -16.30 -1.58
CA PHE A 33 11.79 -16.72 -2.61
C PHE A 33 10.37 -16.88 -2.05
N TYR A 34 10.21 -17.54 -0.90
CA TYR A 34 8.91 -17.68 -0.26
C TYR A 34 8.38 -16.36 0.28
N SER A 35 9.25 -15.49 0.77
CA SER A 35 8.89 -14.12 1.18
C SER A 35 8.31 -13.32 0.01
N GLN A 36 8.95 -13.34 -1.15
CA GLN A 36 8.47 -12.67 -2.36
C GLN A 36 7.12 -13.21 -2.82
N ILE A 37 6.95 -14.54 -2.87
CA ILE A 37 5.67 -15.17 -3.21
C ILE A 37 4.58 -14.72 -2.24
N PHE A 38 4.87 -14.70 -0.95
CA PHE A 38 3.93 -14.28 0.08
C PHE A 38 3.49 -12.83 -0.11
N PHE A 39 4.42 -11.91 -0.41
CA PHE A 39 4.09 -10.53 -0.76
C PHE A 39 3.18 -10.42 -1.99
N VAL A 40 3.47 -11.19 -3.04
CA VAL A 40 2.63 -11.21 -4.25
C VAL A 40 1.22 -11.71 -3.92
N ILE A 41 1.10 -12.78 -3.14
CA ILE A 41 -0.20 -13.30 -2.71
C ILE A 41 -0.99 -12.24 -1.91
N CYS A 42 -0.34 -11.55 -0.97
CA CYS A 42 -0.97 -10.47 -0.21
C CYS A 42 -1.42 -9.30 -1.10
N LYS A 43 -0.63 -8.92 -2.10
CA LYS A 43 -1.01 -7.88 -3.07
C LYS A 43 -2.18 -8.30 -3.95
N LEU A 44 -2.20 -9.55 -4.43
CA LEU A 44 -3.34 -10.09 -5.17
C LEU A 44 -4.59 -10.16 -4.30
N TRP A 45 -4.46 -10.54 -3.05
CA TRP A 45 -5.57 -10.55 -2.08
C TRP A 45 -6.21 -9.18 -1.94
N ILE A 46 -5.39 -8.16 -1.70
CA ILE A 46 -5.83 -6.76 -1.55
C ILE A 46 -6.55 -6.26 -2.81
N LEU A 47 -6.14 -6.71 -4.00
CA LEU A 47 -6.77 -6.32 -5.26
C LEU A 47 -8.07 -7.09 -5.52
N ILE A 48 -8.04 -8.40 -5.30
CA ILE A 48 -9.14 -9.31 -5.70
C ILE A 48 -10.34 -9.19 -4.75
N ILE A 49 -10.13 -9.15 -3.44
CA ILE A 49 -11.24 -9.13 -2.47
C ILE A 49 -12.14 -7.91 -2.63
N PRO A 50 -11.67 -6.66 -2.69
CA PRO A 50 -12.53 -5.51 -2.95
C PRO A 50 -13.24 -5.58 -4.30
N THR A 51 -12.56 -6.10 -5.33
CA THR A 51 -13.14 -6.26 -6.67
C THR A 51 -14.30 -7.25 -6.67
N ILE A 52 -14.10 -8.44 -6.07
CA ILE A 52 -15.16 -9.45 -5.93
C ILE A 52 -16.32 -8.87 -5.11
N TRP A 53 -15.99 -8.21 -3.98
CA TRP A 53 -17.02 -7.63 -3.11
C TRP A 53 -17.90 -6.62 -3.86
N PHE A 54 -17.27 -5.73 -4.63
CA PHE A 54 -17.95 -4.70 -5.40
C PHE A 54 -18.90 -5.28 -6.46
N PHE A 55 -18.43 -6.26 -7.24
CA PHE A 55 -19.22 -6.81 -8.34
C PHE A 55 -20.25 -7.85 -7.91
N TYR A 56 -19.90 -8.73 -6.96
CA TYR A 56 -20.75 -9.88 -6.61
C TYR A 56 -21.62 -9.65 -5.37
N VAL A 57 -21.12 -8.93 -4.38
CA VAL A 57 -21.86 -8.69 -3.13
C VAL A 57 -22.75 -7.45 -3.26
N GLU A 58 -22.20 -6.35 -3.79
CA GLU A 58 -22.91 -5.08 -3.91
C GLU A 58 -23.62 -4.93 -5.24
N LYS A 59 -23.23 -5.70 -6.24
CA LYS A 59 -23.78 -5.63 -7.61
C LYS A 59 -23.73 -4.23 -8.21
N ASN A 60 -22.71 -3.45 -7.83
CA ASN A 60 -22.51 -2.09 -8.31
C ASN A 60 -21.89 -2.08 -9.69
N ILE A 61 -22.22 -1.03 -10.47
CA ILE A 61 -21.63 -0.76 -11.78
C ILE A 61 -20.56 0.32 -11.57
N PHE A 62 -19.40 0.15 -12.20
CA PHE A 62 -18.30 1.08 -12.11
C PHE A 62 -18.68 2.43 -12.72
N SER A 63 -18.82 3.48 -11.89
CA SER A 63 -18.97 4.86 -12.35
C SER A 63 -17.60 5.55 -12.36
N ARG A 64 -17.21 6.07 -13.51
CA ARG A 64 -15.94 6.77 -13.67
C ARG A 64 -16.16 8.27 -13.47
N GLU A 65 -15.97 8.74 -12.25
CA GLU A 65 -15.93 10.16 -11.98
C GLU A 65 -14.49 10.67 -12.12
N LEU A 66 -14.32 11.72 -12.90
CA LEU A 66 -13.02 12.39 -13.02
C LEU A 66 -12.74 13.21 -11.75
N PRO A 67 -11.47 13.23 -11.30
CA PRO A 67 -11.10 14.01 -10.13
C PRO A 67 -11.40 15.50 -10.38
N SER A 68 -11.97 16.15 -9.37
CA SER A 68 -12.20 17.59 -9.42
C SER A 68 -10.87 18.35 -9.42
N ARG A 69 -10.82 19.52 -10.08
CA ARG A 69 -9.62 20.37 -10.12
C ARG A 69 -9.12 20.71 -8.71
N ASN A 70 -10.03 21.06 -7.80
CA ASN A 70 -9.71 21.34 -6.40
C ASN A 70 -9.11 20.11 -5.68
N GLY A 71 -9.56 18.90 -6.01
CA GLY A 71 -9.00 17.66 -5.46
C GLY A 71 -7.56 17.42 -5.89
N LEU A 72 -7.23 17.73 -7.14
CA LEU A 72 -5.85 17.63 -7.64
C LEU A 72 -4.93 18.67 -6.99
N GLU A 73 -5.37 19.90 -6.84
CA GLU A 73 -4.60 20.97 -6.19
C GLU A 73 -4.32 20.65 -4.72
N MET A 74 -5.34 20.23 -3.98
CA MET A 74 -5.19 19.79 -2.57
C MET A 74 -4.28 18.55 -2.45
N GLY A 75 -4.45 17.56 -3.31
CA GLY A 75 -3.60 16.36 -3.34
C GLY A 75 -2.14 16.70 -3.61
N THR A 76 -1.88 17.58 -4.55
CA THR A 76 -0.51 18.03 -4.88
C THR A 76 0.10 18.81 -3.71
N ALA A 77 -0.64 19.74 -3.11
CA ALA A 77 -0.18 20.52 -1.97
C ALA A 77 0.15 19.63 -0.76
N THR A 78 -0.74 18.70 -0.40
CA THR A 78 -0.50 17.77 0.71
C THR A 78 0.67 16.81 0.40
N GLY A 79 0.79 16.33 -0.84
CA GLY A 79 1.93 15.50 -1.27
C GLY A 79 3.26 16.22 -1.14
N LEU A 80 3.34 17.50 -1.53
CA LEU A 80 4.53 18.32 -1.36
C LEU A 80 4.89 18.53 0.12
N ILE A 81 3.91 18.86 0.96
CA ILE A 81 4.13 19.02 2.41
C ILE A 81 4.68 17.73 3.02
N MET A 82 4.07 16.58 2.71
CA MET A 82 4.55 15.27 3.20
C MET A 82 5.96 14.95 2.71
N SER A 83 6.28 15.26 1.45
CA SER A 83 7.63 15.08 0.90
C SER A 83 8.67 15.92 1.65
N ILE A 84 8.35 17.17 1.95
CA ILE A 84 9.21 18.05 2.73
C ILE A 84 9.43 17.50 4.15
N ILE A 85 8.37 17.03 4.81
CA ILE A 85 8.48 16.44 6.15
C ILE A 85 9.38 15.20 6.14
N ILE A 86 9.26 14.33 5.14
CA ILE A 86 10.09 13.13 5.00
C ILE A 86 11.57 13.51 4.80
N ILE A 87 11.86 14.48 3.92
CA ILE A 87 13.22 14.96 3.65
C ILE A 87 13.82 15.59 4.92
N LEU A 88 13.08 16.45 5.62
CA LEU A 88 13.54 17.07 6.86
C LEU A 88 13.80 16.02 7.95
N THR A 89 12.92 15.02 8.06
CA THR A 89 13.11 13.91 9.01
C THR A 89 14.38 13.12 8.67
N TRP A 90 14.64 12.86 7.40
CA TRP A 90 15.86 12.21 6.97
C TRP A 90 17.10 13.02 7.38
N ILE A 91 17.15 14.32 7.04
CA ILE A 91 18.28 15.20 7.36
C ILE A 91 18.57 15.25 8.87
N VAL A 92 17.52 15.26 9.70
CA VAL A 92 17.66 15.32 11.16
C VAL A 92 18.19 14.01 11.75
N PHE A 93 17.81 12.87 11.17
CA PHE A 93 18.09 11.54 11.73
C PHE A 93 19.15 10.75 10.96
N GLU A 94 19.72 11.27 9.85
CA GLU A 94 20.70 10.54 9.03
C GLU A 94 21.92 10.06 9.80
N ASP A 95 22.43 10.88 10.74
CA ASP A 95 23.57 10.52 11.61
C ASP A 95 23.24 9.41 12.62
N SER A 96 21.96 9.20 12.93
CA SER A 96 21.49 8.16 13.84
C SER A 96 21.26 6.82 13.13
N ILE A 97 21.29 6.82 11.80
CA ILE A 97 21.04 5.63 10.99
C ILE A 97 22.34 4.91 10.70
N ASN A 98 22.40 3.63 11.02
CA ASN A 98 23.53 2.78 10.64
C ASN A 98 23.49 2.49 9.14
N GLN A 99 24.17 3.34 8.36
CA GLN A 99 24.21 3.26 6.89
C GLN A 99 24.80 1.93 6.41
N GLU A 100 25.83 1.41 7.09
CA GLU A 100 26.47 0.13 6.75
C GLU A 100 25.47 -1.04 6.85
N LYS A 101 24.70 -1.07 7.94
CA LYS A 101 23.66 -2.07 8.12
C LYS A 101 22.55 -1.94 7.07
N MET A 102 22.17 -0.73 6.70
CA MET A 102 21.18 -0.48 5.65
C MET A 102 21.67 -0.96 4.29
N ILE A 103 22.93 -0.64 3.93
CA ILE A 103 23.54 -1.08 2.66
C ILE A 103 23.61 -2.61 2.61
N ASN A 104 23.99 -3.27 3.71
CA ASN A 104 24.04 -4.73 3.79
C ASN A 104 22.64 -5.37 3.58
N ILE A 105 21.60 -4.76 4.13
CA ILE A 105 20.21 -5.22 3.89
C ILE A 105 19.82 -5.02 2.42
N LEU A 106 20.13 -3.88 1.81
CA LEU A 106 19.85 -3.63 0.40
C LEU A 106 20.59 -4.63 -0.51
N ASN A 107 21.85 -4.90 -0.21
CA ASN A 107 22.66 -5.90 -0.91
C ASN A 107 22.05 -7.31 -0.81
N SER A 108 21.63 -7.71 0.39
CA SER A 108 21.00 -9.01 0.61
C SER A 108 19.64 -9.17 -0.08
N LYS A 109 18.99 -8.07 -0.42
CA LYS A 109 17.70 -8.03 -1.15
C LYS A 109 17.86 -7.77 -2.65
N GLY A 110 19.10 -7.72 -3.17
CA GLY A 110 19.39 -7.47 -4.57
C GLY A 110 19.10 -6.02 -5.02
N LEU A 111 18.80 -5.11 -4.08
CA LEU A 111 18.44 -3.72 -4.37
C LEU A 111 19.65 -2.79 -4.56
N SER A 112 20.85 -3.31 -4.54
CA SER A 112 22.08 -2.57 -4.89
C SER A 112 22.28 -2.38 -6.40
N ASP A 113 21.58 -3.16 -7.23
CA ASP A 113 21.52 -2.88 -8.66
C ASP A 113 20.64 -1.65 -8.91
N VAL A 114 21.23 -0.61 -9.52
CA VAL A 114 20.55 0.66 -9.77
C VAL A 114 19.30 0.48 -10.65
N ASN A 115 19.34 -0.42 -11.62
CA ASN A 115 18.19 -0.67 -12.49
C ASN A 115 17.05 -1.33 -11.72
N LEU A 116 17.36 -2.33 -10.89
CA LEU A 116 16.38 -3.00 -10.04
C LEU A 116 15.78 -2.04 -9.02
N TYR A 117 16.61 -1.18 -8.43
CA TYR A 117 16.16 -0.12 -7.50
C TYR A 117 15.21 0.87 -8.20
N LEU A 118 15.56 1.36 -9.40
CA LEU A 118 14.73 2.28 -10.17
C LEU A 118 13.41 1.62 -10.59
N MET A 119 13.43 0.37 -11.03
CA MET A 119 12.21 -0.38 -11.35
C MET A 119 11.31 -0.55 -10.11
N GLY A 120 11.91 -0.88 -8.96
CA GLY A 120 11.21 -0.95 -7.68
C GLY A 120 10.59 0.39 -7.29
N MET A 121 11.32 1.48 -7.43
CA MET A 121 10.84 2.84 -7.16
C MET A 121 9.66 3.23 -8.06
N ILE A 122 9.73 2.95 -9.36
CA ILE A 122 8.62 3.18 -10.30
C ILE A 122 7.39 2.35 -9.89
N TYR A 123 7.58 1.08 -9.55
CA TYR A 123 6.51 0.22 -9.05
C TYR A 123 5.84 0.82 -7.79
N TRP A 124 6.63 1.26 -6.80
CA TRP A 124 6.11 1.82 -5.56
C TRP A 124 5.37 3.14 -5.79
N ILE A 125 5.89 4.03 -6.62
CA ILE A 125 5.29 5.34 -6.89
C ILE A 125 3.97 5.18 -7.65
N PHE A 126 3.93 4.35 -8.69
CA PHE A 126 2.75 4.29 -9.56
C PHE A 126 1.81 3.14 -9.20
N ILE A 127 2.29 1.91 -9.16
CA ILE A 127 1.40 0.75 -9.01
C ILE A 127 0.96 0.57 -7.56
N ASN A 128 1.88 0.64 -6.61
CA ASN A 128 1.53 0.47 -5.20
C ASN A 128 0.66 1.63 -4.69
N SER A 129 0.96 2.87 -5.10
CA SER A 129 0.14 4.04 -4.74
C SER A 129 -1.29 3.92 -5.28
N LEU A 130 -1.46 3.45 -6.52
CA LEU A 130 -2.78 3.21 -7.12
C LEU A 130 -3.55 2.11 -6.37
N LEU A 131 -2.88 1.04 -5.97
CA LEU A 131 -3.47 -0.04 -5.17
C LEU A 131 -3.91 0.47 -3.80
N GLU A 132 -3.08 1.26 -3.13
CA GLU A 132 -3.41 1.85 -1.82
C GLU A 132 -4.59 2.81 -1.92
N GLU A 133 -4.62 3.68 -2.93
CA GLU A 133 -5.74 4.57 -3.20
C GLU A 133 -7.05 3.78 -3.42
N TYR A 134 -7.00 2.74 -4.26
CA TYR A 134 -8.12 1.86 -4.53
C TYR A 134 -8.65 1.18 -3.27
N VAL A 135 -7.77 0.64 -2.43
CA VAL A 135 -8.14 -0.12 -1.25
C VAL A 135 -8.54 0.78 -0.09
N PHE A 136 -7.67 1.70 0.30
CA PHE A 136 -7.87 2.48 1.52
C PHE A 136 -8.82 3.64 1.29
N ARG A 137 -8.61 4.41 0.25
CA ARG A 137 -9.41 5.61 0.03
C ARG A 137 -10.78 5.31 -0.56
N TRP A 138 -10.87 4.37 -1.48
CA TRP A 138 -12.18 4.04 -2.04
C TRP A 138 -12.88 2.94 -1.24
N PHE A 139 -12.32 1.75 -1.14
CA PHE A 139 -13.03 0.59 -0.58
C PHE A 139 -13.25 0.70 0.92
N ILE A 140 -12.19 0.91 1.71
CA ILE A 140 -12.28 0.94 3.18
C ILE A 140 -13.09 2.15 3.65
N THR A 141 -12.86 3.35 3.09
CA THR A 141 -13.62 4.54 3.51
C THR A 141 -15.10 4.42 3.16
N THR A 142 -15.45 3.89 1.98
CA THR A 142 -16.85 3.65 1.61
C THR A 142 -17.52 2.66 2.57
N LYS A 143 -16.82 1.61 3.00
CA LYS A 143 -17.35 0.66 3.97
C LYS A 143 -17.43 1.23 5.38
N ALA A 144 -16.45 2.01 5.79
CA ALA A 144 -16.43 2.65 7.10
C ALA A 144 -17.54 3.71 7.24
N SER A 145 -17.93 4.38 6.18
CA SER A 145 -19.01 5.40 6.21
C SER A 145 -20.42 4.82 6.49
N VAL A 146 -20.57 3.50 6.38
CA VAL A 146 -21.84 2.79 6.65
C VAL A 146 -21.92 2.27 8.09
N LEU A 147 -20.79 2.26 8.83
CA LEU A 147 -20.73 1.79 10.23
C LEU A 147 -21.17 2.84 11.23
#